data_5d968db6aa5852b8686db9e7933759b8
#
_entry.id   5d968db6aa5852b8686db9e7933759b8
#
_cell.length_a   1.000
_cell.length_b   1.000
_cell.length_c   1.000
_cell.angle_alpha   90.00
_cell.angle_beta   90.00
_cell.angle_gamma   90.00
#
_symmetry.space_group_name_H-M   'P 1'
#
loop_
_entity.id
_entity.type
_entity.pdbx_description
1 polymer ?
#
loop_
_entity_poly.entity_id
_entity_poly.type
_entity_poly.pdbx_seq_one_letter_code
_entity_poly.pdbx_strand_id
1 'polypeptide(L)'
;MHNSINNLALINDQIKSKFGLVKNLNIIAVSKTFPMSEINPLIENGQIHFGENKVQEAIDKWSDIKKLNENLKLHMIGKLQTNKVKYVVSLFDYIHSLDNIKLAEKIASEQIKKNRNLKIFIPVNIGKESQKSGIN
;
A
#
# COMPACT_ATOMS: atom_id res chain seq x y z
N MET A 1 -14.72 -21.23 3.60
CA MET A 1 -14.29 -19.80 3.65
C MET A 1 -12.78 -19.74 3.41
N HIS A 2 -12.32 -18.80 2.63
CA HIS A 2 -10.89 -18.65 2.30
C HIS A 2 -10.07 -18.35 3.57
N ASN A 3 -8.88 -18.97 3.70
CA ASN A 3 -8.04 -18.82 4.91
C ASN A 3 -7.68 -17.37 5.23
N SER A 4 -7.45 -16.55 4.23
CA SER A 4 -7.13 -15.13 4.44
C SER A 4 -8.27 -14.35 5.10
N ILE A 5 -9.51 -14.68 4.78
CA ILE A 5 -10.70 -14.08 5.39
C ILE A 5 -10.78 -14.47 6.87
N ASN A 6 -10.56 -15.76 7.18
CA ASN A 6 -10.54 -16.24 8.55
C ASN A 6 -9.44 -15.57 9.38
N ASN A 7 -8.26 -15.46 8.82
CA ASN A 7 -7.12 -14.82 9.48
C ASN A 7 -7.38 -13.33 9.73
N LEU A 8 -7.97 -12.64 8.77
CA LEU A 8 -8.34 -11.22 8.93
C LEU A 8 -9.38 -11.05 10.04
N ALA A 9 -10.39 -11.91 10.10
CA ALA A 9 -11.39 -11.89 11.14
C ALA A 9 -10.76 -12.09 12.53
N LEU A 10 -9.83 -13.05 12.67
CA LEU A 10 -9.10 -13.30 13.92
C LEU A 10 -8.28 -12.08 14.34
N ILE A 11 -7.59 -11.41 13.42
CA ILE A 11 -6.81 -10.19 13.71
C ILE A 11 -7.75 -9.08 14.20
N ASN A 12 -8.87 -8.86 13.52
CA ASN A 12 -9.85 -7.85 13.91
C ASN A 12 -10.42 -8.15 15.33
N ASP A 13 -10.71 -9.40 15.62
CA ASP A 13 -11.19 -9.82 16.94
C ASP A 13 -10.15 -9.57 18.04
N GLN A 14 -8.87 -9.86 17.76
CA GLN A 14 -7.78 -9.59 18.69
C GLN A 14 -7.61 -8.09 18.95
N ILE A 15 -7.69 -7.26 17.94
CA ILE A 15 -7.60 -5.80 18.05
C ILE A 15 -8.78 -5.30 18.92
N LYS A 16 -9.98 -5.72 18.60
CA LYS A 16 -11.19 -5.34 19.33
C LYS A 16 -11.13 -5.77 20.80
N SER A 17 -10.65 -6.98 21.06
CA SER A 17 -10.50 -7.52 22.41
C SER A 17 -9.51 -6.73 23.26
N LYS A 18 -8.38 -6.30 22.67
CA LYS A 18 -7.31 -5.58 23.39
C LYS A 18 -7.53 -4.08 23.51
N PHE A 19 -8.12 -3.47 22.51
CA PHE A 19 -8.18 -2.01 22.37
C PHE A 19 -9.61 -1.46 22.25
N GLY A 20 -10.62 -2.31 22.22
CA GLY A 20 -12.00 -1.92 21.97
C GLY A 20 -12.23 -1.52 20.52
N LEU A 21 -13.28 -0.72 20.28
CA LEU A 21 -13.54 -0.17 18.97
C LEU A 21 -12.54 0.96 18.66
N VAL A 22 -11.58 0.70 17.80
CA VAL A 22 -10.59 1.69 17.35
C VAL A 22 -11.12 2.31 16.07
N LYS A 23 -11.49 3.59 16.14
CA LYS A 23 -11.87 4.38 14.95
C LYS A 23 -10.61 4.69 14.13
N ASN A 24 -10.77 4.69 12.82
CA ASN A 24 -9.71 5.04 11.86
C ASN A 24 -8.50 4.09 11.84
N LEU A 25 -8.67 2.87 12.33
CA LEU A 25 -7.68 1.82 12.15
C LEU A 25 -7.95 1.10 10.83
N ASN A 26 -6.97 1.08 9.96
CA ASN A 26 -7.03 0.35 8.70
C ASN A 26 -5.98 -0.76 8.69
N ILE A 27 -6.40 -1.95 8.27
CA ILE A 27 -5.49 -3.07 8.04
C ILE A 27 -5.12 -3.06 6.57
N ILE A 28 -3.82 -3.08 6.27
CA ILE A 28 -3.32 -3.23 4.90
C ILE A 28 -3.05 -4.71 4.67
N ALA A 29 -3.81 -5.32 3.76
CA ALA A 29 -3.55 -6.69 3.34
C ALA A 29 -2.35 -6.68 2.37
N VAL A 30 -1.24 -7.28 2.78
CA VAL A 30 -0.05 -7.35 1.94
C VAL A 30 -0.27 -8.43 0.88
N SER A 31 -0.43 -7.98 -0.36
CA SER A 31 -0.81 -8.81 -1.51
C SER A 31 0.34 -9.11 -2.46
N LYS A 32 1.53 -8.60 -2.16
CA LYS A 32 2.73 -8.84 -2.98
C LYS A 32 2.96 -10.34 -3.16
N THR A 33 3.38 -10.74 -4.33
CA THR A 33 3.70 -12.12 -4.75
C THR A 33 2.50 -13.06 -4.85
N PHE A 34 1.32 -12.65 -4.41
CA PHE A 34 0.11 -13.47 -4.53
C PHE A 34 -0.67 -13.14 -5.82
N PRO A 35 -1.21 -14.17 -6.50
CA PRO A 35 -2.07 -13.95 -7.66
C PRO A 35 -3.43 -13.40 -7.26
N MET A 36 -4.14 -12.80 -8.21
CA MET A 36 -5.47 -12.23 -7.95
C MET A 36 -6.49 -13.26 -7.47
N SER A 37 -6.33 -14.54 -7.82
CA SER A 37 -7.18 -15.62 -7.30
C SER A 37 -7.14 -15.74 -5.77
N GLU A 38 -6.01 -15.39 -5.15
CA GLU A 38 -5.85 -15.36 -3.69
C GLU A 38 -6.32 -14.04 -3.06
N ILE A 39 -6.32 -12.97 -3.85
CA ILE A 39 -6.64 -11.61 -3.38
C ILE A 39 -8.14 -11.32 -3.51
N ASN A 40 -8.79 -11.77 -4.59
CA ASN A 40 -10.19 -11.51 -4.86
C ASN A 40 -11.14 -11.88 -3.70
N PRO A 41 -10.95 -12.99 -2.99
CA PRO A 41 -11.81 -13.30 -1.84
C PRO A 41 -11.81 -12.19 -0.77
N LEU A 42 -10.66 -11.54 -0.54
CA LEU A 42 -10.58 -10.42 0.41
C LEU A 42 -11.33 -9.19 -0.12
N ILE A 43 -11.21 -8.88 -1.41
CA ILE A 43 -11.94 -7.76 -2.03
C ILE A 43 -13.45 -8.00 -1.91
N GLU A 44 -13.92 -9.19 -2.22
CA GLU A 44 -15.33 -9.58 -2.12
C GLU A 44 -15.84 -9.52 -0.67
N ASN A 45 -14.96 -9.75 0.30
CA ASN A 45 -15.27 -9.67 1.73
C ASN A 45 -15.19 -8.23 2.28
N GLY A 46 -14.93 -7.23 1.44
CA GLY A 46 -14.93 -5.83 1.82
C GLY A 46 -13.58 -5.24 2.20
N GLN A 47 -12.48 -5.95 2.03
CA GLN A 47 -11.15 -5.39 2.26
C GLN A 47 -10.84 -4.32 1.22
N ILE A 48 -10.39 -3.16 1.66
CA ILE A 48 -10.15 -1.99 0.81
C ILE A 48 -8.67 -1.72 0.60
N HIS A 49 -7.85 -1.85 1.66
CA HIS A 49 -6.43 -1.50 1.63
C HIS A 49 -5.55 -2.70 1.31
N PHE A 50 -4.70 -2.56 0.28
CA PHE A 50 -3.76 -3.60 -0.16
C PHE A 50 -2.37 -3.03 -0.34
N GLY A 51 -1.34 -3.83 -0.07
CA GLY A 51 0.06 -3.41 -0.15
C GLY A 51 0.85 -4.21 -1.17
N GLU A 52 1.58 -3.50 -2.02
CA GLU A 52 2.47 -4.06 -3.03
C GLU A 52 3.87 -3.45 -2.91
N ASN A 53 4.89 -4.21 -3.27
CA ASN A 53 6.27 -3.74 -3.19
C ASN A 53 6.97 -3.59 -4.55
N LYS A 54 6.41 -4.13 -5.62
CA LYS A 54 6.96 -4.06 -6.97
C LYS A 54 5.99 -3.40 -7.92
N VAL A 55 6.44 -2.33 -8.57
CA VAL A 55 5.57 -1.50 -9.43
C VAL A 55 5.00 -2.30 -10.59
N GLN A 56 5.82 -3.08 -11.30
CA GLN A 56 5.33 -3.84 -12.47
C GLN A 56 4.30 -4.90 -12.07
N GLU A 57 4.55 -5.64 -11.00
CA GLU A 57 3.58 -6.60 -10.47
C GLU A 57 2.24 -5.92 -10.12
N ALA A 58 2.32 -4.75 -9.48
CA ALA A 58 1.13 -4.00 -9.13
C ALA A 58 0.34 -3.52 -10.36
N ILE A 59 1.03 -3.04 -11.38
CA ILE A 59 0.40 -2.62 -12.63
C ILE A 59 -0.37 -3.79 -13.26
N ASP A 60 0.28 -4.93 -13.38
CA ASP A 60 -0.31 -6.11 -14.02
C ASP A 60 -1.54 -6.64 -13.25
N LYS A 61 -1.49 -6.58 -11.92
CA LYS A 61 -2.57 -7.08 -11.06
C LYS A 61 -3.72 -6.11 -10.88
N TRP A 62 -3.43 -4.83 -10.70
CA TRP A 62 -4.39 -3.86 -10.15
C TRP A 62 -4.96 -2.85 -11.13
N SER A 63 -4.34 -2.64 -12.30
CA SER A 63 -4.75 -1.55 -13.20
C SER A 63 -6.23 -1.62 -13.59
N ASP A 64 -6.71 -2.79 -14.04
CA ASP A 64 -8.09 -2.95 -14.45
C ASP A 64 -9.04 -3.05 -13.26
N ILE A 65 -8.60 -3.71 -12.20
CA ILE A 65 -9.42 -3.92 -10.99
C ILE A 65 -9.71 -2.59 -10.29
N LYS A 66 -8.75 -1.69 -10.21
CA LYS A 66 -8.97 -0.37 -9.61
C LYS A 66 -9.93 0.49 -10.42
N LYS A 67 -9.95 0.37 -11.74
CA LYS A 67 -10.91 1.07 -12.58
C LYS A 67 -12.36 0.65 -12.30
N LEU A 68 -12.55 -0.63 -11.97
CA LEU A 68 -13.88 -1.19 -11.67
C LEU A 68 -14.26 -1.00 -10.20
N ASN A 69 -13.29 -0.74 -9.31
CA ASN A 69 -13.48 -0.63 -7.86
C ASN A 69 -12.74 0.61 -7.34
N GLU A 70 -13.34 1.77 -7.51
CA GLU A 70 -12.72 3.06 -7.17
C GLU A 70 -12.40 3.23 -5.67
N ASN A 71 -13.10 2.47 -4.80
CA ASN A 71 -12.88 2.51 -3.36
C ASN A 71 -11.64 1.74 -2.89
N LEU A 72 -11.03 0.91 -3.74
CA LEU A 72 -9.81 0.19 -3.39
C LEU A 72 -8.64 1.16 -3.23
N LYS A 73 -7.83 0.94 -2.18
CA LYS A 73 -6.66 1.75 -1.86
C LYS A 73 -5.39 0.91 -1.94
N LEU A 74 -4.47 1.33 -2.77
CA LEU A 74 -3.23 0.61 -3.02
C LEU A 74 -2.05 1.35 -2.38
N HIS A 75 -1.28 0.64 -1.58
CA HIS A 75 -0.13 1.15 -0.84
C HIS A 75 1.17 0.63 -1.44
N MET A 76 2.07 1.54 -1.81
CA MET A 76 3.44 1.18 -2.15
C MET A 76 4.23 1.03 -0.86
N ILE A 77 4.51 -0.20 -0.46
CA ILE A 77 5.20 -0.52 0.79
C ILE A 77 6.66 -0.93 0.59
N GLY A 78 7.11 -1.02 -0.65
CA GLY A 78 8.49 -1.32 -1.01
C GLY A 78 9.30 -0.07 -1.33
N LYS A 79 10.62 -0.27 -1.47
CA LYS A 79 11.53 0.79 -1.90
C LYS A 79 11.14 1.28 -3.29
N LEU A 80 11.06 2.59 -3.47
CA LEU A 80 10.63 3.22 -4.72
C LEU A 80 11.80 3.91 -5.42
N GLN A 81 12.07 3.47 -6.65
CA GLN A 81 13.05 4.10 -7.53
C GLN A 81 12.42 5.31 -8.25
N THR A 82 13.19 6.38 -8.43
CA THR A 82 12.70 7.62 -9.06
C THR A 82 12.14 7.41 -10.46
N ASN A 83 12.71 6.51 -11.24
CA ASN A 83 12.23 6.20 -12.61
C ASN A 83 10.88 5.45 -12.63
N LYS A 84 10.40 4.96 -11.49
CA LYS A 84 9.10 4.27 -11.35
C LYS A 84 8.01 5.16 -10.79
N VAL A 85 8.35 6.34 -10.28
CA VAL A 85 7.41 7.25 -9.60
C VAL A 85 6.20 7.60 -10.46
N LYS A 86 6.39 7.85 -11.75
CA LYS A 86 5.29 8.18 -12.66
C LYS A 86 4.20 7.11 -12.71
N TYR A 87 4.57 5.84 -12.62
CA TYR A 87 3.61 4.73 -12.59
C TYR A 87 2.92 4.61 -11.24
N VAL A 88 3.67 4.82 -10.16
CA VAL A 88 3.13 4.77 -8.80
C VAL A 88 2.11 5.88 -8.58
N VAL A 89 2.40 7.10 -8.99
CA VAL A 89 1.46 8.22 -8.86
C VAL A 89 0.18 7.98 -9.65
N SER A 90 0.23 7.26 -10.76
CA SER A 90 -0.96 6.93 -11.54
C SER A 90 -1.85 5.87 -10.91
N LEU A 91 -1.26 4.90 -10.21
CA LEU A 91 -1.97 3.69 -9.75
C LEU A 91 -2.21 3.66 -8.25
N PHE A 92 -1.25 4.10 -7.46
CA PHE A 92 -1.26 3.98 -6.00
C PHE A 92 -1.95 5.16 -5.32
N ASP A 93 -2.34 4.96 -4.07
CA ASP A 93 -2.97 5.98 -3.22
C ASP A 93 -2.07 6.39 -2.06
N TYR A 94 -1.12 5.53 -1.67
CA TYR A 94 -0.19 5.74 -0.56
C TYR A 94 1.23 5.33 -0.95
N ILE A 95 2.22 6.08 -0.47
CA ILE A 95 3.63 5.71 -0.57
C ILE A 95 4.21 5.70 0.85
N HIS A 96 4.79 4.58 1.27
CA HIS A 96 5.34 4.38 2.61
C HIS A 96 6.87 4.50 2.69
N SER A 97 7.53 4.81 1.58
CA SER A 97 8.99 4.67 1.44
C SER A 97 9.71 5.95 1.02
N LEU A 98 9.14 7.12 1.31
CA LEU A 98 9.81 8.38 1.02
C LEU A 98 10.93 8.62 2.04
N ASP A 99 12.18 8.50 1.60
CA ASP A 99 13.34 8.60 2.48
C ASP A 99 14.48 9.50 1.94
N ASN A 100 14.25 10.22 0.85
CA ASN A 100 15.23 11.18 0.32
C ASN A 100 14.57 12.31 -0.47
N ILE A 101 15.29 13.42 -0.60
CA ILE A 101 14.79 14.65 -1.24
C ILE A 101 14.55 14.47 -2.73
N LYS A 102 15.43 13.78 -3.43
CA LYS A 102 15.30 13.53 -4.88
C LYS A 102 14.00 12.79 -5.20
N LEU A 103 13.68 11.78 -4.39
CA LEU A 103 12.43 11.04 -4.50
C LEU A 103 11.22 11.93 -4.21
N ALA A 104 11.29 12.77 -3.18
CA ALA A 104 10.24 13.71 -2.83
C ALA A 104 9.94 14.70 -3.97
N GLU A 105 10.97 15.26 -4.59
CA GLU A 105 10.84 16.17 -5.73
C GLU A 105 10.17 15.47 -6.92
N LYS A 106 10.57 14.24 -7.22
CA LYS A 106 9.97 13.46 -8.32
C LYS A 106 8.51 13.13 -8.06
N ILE A 107 8.15 12.75 -6.84
CA ILE A 107 6.76 12.50 -6.45
C ILE A 107 5.94 13.78 -6.60
N ALA A 108 6.41 14.90 -6.09
CA ALA A 108 5.72 16.19 -6.17
C ALA A 108 5.48 16.60 -7.64
N SER A 109 6.50 16.49 -8.48
CA SER A 109 6.41 16.79 -9.91
C SER A 109 5.36 15.94 -10.61
N GLU A 110 5.36 14.63 -10.38
CA GLU A 110 4.40 13.72 -11.01
C GLU A 110 2.97 13.91 -10.49
N GLN A 111 2.80 14.24 -9.23
CA GLN A 111 1.48 14.55 -8.66
C GLN A 111 0.86 15.78 -9.33
N ILE A 112 1.67 16.81 -9.56
CA ILE A 112 1.22 18.02 -10.25
C ILE A 112 0.81 17.69 -11.69
N LYS A 113 1.65 16.96 -12.43
CA LYS A 113 1.36 16.57 -13.82
C LYS A 113 0.06 15.77 -13.96
N LYS A 114 -0.23 14.91 -12.99
CA LYS A 114 -1.37 13.98 -13.06
C LYS A 114 -2.58 14.43 -12.26
N ASN A 115 -2.50 15.58 -11.63
CA ASN A 115 -3.53 16.11 -10.74
C ASN A 115 -3.97 15.08 -9.70
N ARG A 116 -3.00 14.45 -9.03
CA ARG A 116 -3.23 13.46 -7.98
C ARG A 116 -2.51 13.84 -6.71
N ASN A 117 -3.10 13.50 -5.58
CA ASN A 117 -2.52 13.69 -4.25
C ASN A 117 -2.50 12.35 -3.53
N LEU A 118 -1.32 11.75 -3.45
CA LEU A 118 -1.11 10.54 -2.68
C LEU A 118 -0.82 10.91 -1.22
N LYS A 119 -1.15 10.02 -0.32
CA LYS A 119 -0.71 10.11 1.08
C LYS A 119 0.68 9.52 1.20
N ILE A 120 1.58 10.26 1.85
CA ILE A 120 3.00 9.93 1.88
C ILE A 120 3.45 9.73 3.33
N PHE A 121 4.15 8.63 3.58
CA PHE A 121 4.80 8.35 4.85
C PHE A 121 6.32 8.40 4.69
N ILE A 122 6.97 8.97 5.67
CA ILE A 122 8.43 9.04 5.74
C ILE A 122 8.90 8.03 6.78
N PRO A 123 9.51 6.89 6.36
CA PRO A 123 10.04 5.95 7.33
C PRO A 123 11.28 6.51 8.02
N VAL A 124 11.36 6.31 9.33
CA VAL A 124 12.50 6.72 10.14
C VAL A 124 13.25 5.49 10.61
N ASN A 125 14.55 5.41 10.34
CA ASN A 125 15.40 4.30 10.75
C ASN A 125 15.87 4.49 12.20
N ILE A 126 14.98 4.24 13.15
CA ILE A 126 15.26 4.44 14.59
C ILE A 126 16.38 3.51 15.08
N GLY A 127 16.42 2.28 14.56
CA GLY A 127 17.45 1.30 14.94
C GLY A 127 18.80 1.51 14.29
N LYS A 128 18.94 2.48 13.38
CA LYS A 128 20.19 2.77 12.63
C LYS A 128 20.78 1.53 11.96
N GLU A 129 19.91 0.68 11.41
CA GLU A 129 20.31 -0.53 10.69
C GLU A 129 20.68 -0.17 9.24
N SER A 130 21.93 -0.44 8.83
CA SER A 130 22.45 -0.06 7.51
C SER A 130 21.74 -0.75 6.35
N GLN A 131 21.16 -1.93 6.58
CA GLN A 131 20.45 -2.69 5.56
C GLN A 131 19.00 -2.22 5.33
N LYS A 132 18.46 -1.35 6.20
CA LYS A 132 17.10 -0.83 6.09
C LYS A 132 17.09 0.56 5.49
N SER A 133 16.04 0.84 4.72
CA SER A 133 15.74 2.19 4.23
C SER A 133 15.14 3.05 5.35
N GLY A 134 14.99 4.32 5.08
CA GLY A 134 14.45 5.31 5.98
C GLY A 134 15.46 6.41 6.29
N ILE A 135 14.95 7.55 6.74
CA ILE A 135 15.81 8.66 7.18
C ILE A 135 16.36 8.38 8.59
N ASN A 136 17.52 8.93 8.87
CA ASN A 136 18.15 8.87 10.20
C ASN A 136 17.61 9.95 11.14
#